data_ba5c4a58e9720d4f17a5f06b1f47f240
#
_entry.id   ba5c4a58e9720d4f17a5f06b1f47f240
#
_cell.length_a   1.000
_cell.length_b   1.000
_cell.length_c   1.000
_cell.angle_alpha   90.00
_cell.angle_beta   90.00
_cell.angle_gamma   90.00
#
_symmetry.space_group_name_H-M   'P 1'
#
loop_
_entity.id
_entity.type
_entity.pdbx_description
1 polymer ?
#
loop_
_entity_poly.entity_id
_entity_poly.type
_entity_poly.pdbx_seq_one_letter_code
_entity_poly.pdbx_strand_id
1 'polypeptide(L)'
;MTIGERLKIARKARGYTQDSLAEALGMSRGVITNIEYGRAEPQTLVIKAICDILHISQTWLMTGNGNMDIDFDLEKSARLLSYIYNAAKDLTVEEQDYILDLIY
;
A
#
# COMPACT_ATOMS: atom_id res chain seq x y z
N MET A 1 1.03 -13.29 16.50
CA MET A 1 -0.01 -13.06 15.49
C MET A 1 0.45 -13.64 14.16
N THR A 2 -0.40 -14.38 13.47
CA THR A 2 -0.07 -14.99 12.16
C THR A 2 -0.30 -14.01 11.03
N ILE A 3 0.24 -14.35 9.84
CA ILE A 3 -0.03 -13.59 8.60
C ILE A 3 -1.53 -13.50 8.34
N GLY A 4 -2.24 -14.64 8.52
CA GLY A 4 -3.69 -14.68 8.32
C GLY A 4 -4.46 -13.75 9.25
N GLU A 5 -4.07 -13.71 10.52
CA GLU A 5 -4.69 -12.79 11.49
C GLU A 5 -4.41 -11.32 11.14
N ARG A 6 -3.19 -11.02 10.73
CA ARG A 6 -2.85 -9.66 10.27
C ARG A 6 -3.62 -9.26 9.02
N LEU A 7 -3.75 -10.18 8.06
CA LEU A 7 -4.56 -9.94 6.86
C LEU A 7 -6.01 -9.64 7.22
N LYS A 8 -6.59 -10.40 8.14
CA LYS A 8 -7.97 -10.18 8.60
C LYS A 8 -8.14 -8.80 9.23
N ILE A 9 -7.19 -8.40 10.08
CA ILE A 9 -7.21 -7.08 10.72
C ILE A 9 -7.15 -5.96 9.65
N ALA A 10 -6.21 -6.06 8.74
CA ALA A 10 -6.03 -5.06 7.68
C ALA A 10 -7.25 -4.99 6.75
N ARG A 11 -7.76 -6.14 6.36
CA ARG A 11 -8.94 -6.23 5.51
C ARG A 11 -10.14 -5.52 6.13
N LYS A 12 -10.42 -5.82 7.38
CA LYS A 12 -11.53 -5.19 8.12
C LYS A 12 -11.30 -3.69 8.33
N ALA A 13 -10.06 -3.30 8.64
CA ALA A 13 -9.72 -1.89 8.82
C ALA A 13 -9.95 -1.06 7.56
N ARG A 14 -9.81 -1.67 6.38
CA ARG A 14 -10.06 -1.00 5.09
C ARG A 14 -11.50 -1.19 4.57
N GLY A 15 -12.36 -1.87 5.33
CA GLY A 15 -13.76 -2.04 4.97
C GLY A 15 -14.03 -3.11 3.93
N TYR A 16 -13.12 -4.05 3.73
CA TYR A 16 -13.31 -5.16 2.81
C TYR A 16 -13.89 -6.39 3.49
N THR A 17 -14.76 -7.09 2.77
CA THR A 17 -15.13 -8.47 3.08
C THR A 17 -14.13 -9.42 2.40
N GLN A 18 -14.15 -10.71 2.75
CA GLN A 18 -13.34 -11.69 2.02
C GLN A 18 -13.69 -11.73 0.54
N ASP A 19 -14.98 -11.66 0.21
CA ASP A 19 -15.45 -11.64 -1.17
C ASP A 19 -15.00 -10.38 -1.92
N SER A 20 -15.18 -9.21 -1.31
CA SER A 20 -14.84 -7.95 -1.98
C SER A 20 -13.33 -7.78 -2.17
N LEU A 21 -12.53 -8.26 -1.23
CA LEU A 21 -11.08 -8.25 -1.40
C LEU A 21 -10.64 -9.20 -2.50
N ALA A 22 -11.18 -10.41 -2.53
CA ALA A 22 -10.90 -11.38 -3.59
C ALA A 22 -11.30 -10.84 -4.96
N GLU A 23 -12.46 -10.21 -5.06
CA GLU A 23 -12.91 -9.58 -6.30
C GLU A 23 -11.96 -8.48 -6.76
N ALA A 24 -11.53 -7.61 -5.85
CA ALA A 24 -10.57 -6.54 -6.15
C ALA A 24 -9.23 -7.10 -6.64
N LEU A 25 -8.83 -8.26 -6.13
CA LEU A 25 -7.60 -8.95 -6.53
C LEU A 25 -7.75 -9.79 -7.81
N GLY A 26 -8.98 -9.98 -8.29
CA GLY A 26 -9.24 -10.89 -9.39
C GLY A 26 -9.04 -12.35 -9.05
N MET A 27 -9.26 -12.73 -7.80
CA MET A 27 -9.04 -14.08 -7.26
C MET A 27 -10.33 -14.62 -6.66
N SER A 28 -10.38 -15.94 -6.41
CA SER A 28 -11.50 -16.56 -5.70
C SER A 28 -11.42 -16.24 -4.19
N ARG A 29 -12.59 -16.20 -3.53
CA ARG A 29 -12.68 -16.03 -2.08
C ARG A 29 -11.83 -17.05 -1.31
N GLY A 30 -11.76 -18.27 -1.81
CA GLY A 30 -10.99 -19.36 -1.20
C GLY A 30 -9.53 -19.01 -0.96
N VAL A 31 -8.93 -18.20 -1.84
CA VAL A 31 -7.54 -17.75 -1.69
C VAL A 31 -7.40 -16.94 -0.40
N ILE A 32 -8.29 -15.97 -0.18
CA ILE A 32 -8.28 -15.12 1.01
C ILE A 32 -8.60 -15.95 2.26
N THR A 33 -9.63 -16.77 2.20
CA THR A 33 -10.05 -17.63 3.31
C THR A 33 -8.91 -18.55 3.76
N ASN A 34 -8.24 -19.20 2.82
CA ASN A 34 -7.15 -20.12 3.14
C ASN A 34 -5.95 -19.41 3.78
N ILE A 35 -5.63 -18.21 3.34
CA ILE A 35 -4.56 -17.41 3.96
C ILE A 35 -4.97 -17.01 5.39
N GLU A 36 -6.18 -16.51 5.58
CA GLU A 36 -6.64 -16.06 6.90
C GLU A 36 -6.71 -17.19 7.92
N TYR A 37 -7.08 -18.38 7.49
CA TYR A 37 -7.12 -19.57 8.37
C TYR A 37 -5.79 -20.32 8.47
N GLY A 38 -4.75 -19.85 7.81
CA GLY A 38 -3.42 -20.49 7.88
C GLY A 38 -3.33 -21.82 7.13
N ARG A 39 -4.24 -22.10 6.20
CA ARG A 39 -4.27 -23.35 5.42
C ARG A 39 -3.32 -23.33 4.24
N ALA A 40 -2.90 -22.15 3.79
CA ALA A 40 -2.00 -21.99 2.67
C ALA A 40 -1.04 -20.84 2.96
N GLU A 41 0.22 -21.01 2.55
CA GLU A 41 1.19 -19.91 2.56
C GLU A 41 0.94 -19.03 1.33
N PRO A 42 0.81 -17.69 1.53
CA PRO A 42 0.59 -16.81 0.40
C PRO A 42 1.85 -16.67 -0.45
N GLN A 43 1.67 -16.68 -1.75
CA GLN A 43 2.75 -16.41 -2.68
C GLN A 43 3.13 -14.93 -2.66
N THR A 44 4.38 -14.62 -2.98
CA THR A 44 4.90 -13.24 -2.96
C THR A 44 4.07 -12.29 -3.82
N LEU A 45 3.65 -12.72 -5.02
CA LEU A 45 2.82 -11.90 -5.89
C LEU A 45 1.44 -11.59 -5.27
N VAL A 46 0.86 -12.57 -4.58
CA VAL A 46 -0.42 -12.38 -3.88
C VAL A 46 -0.25 -11.39 -2.73
N ILE A 47 0.82 -11.52 -1.96
CA ILE A 47 1.13 -10.58 -0.87
C ILE A 47 1.29 -9.16 -1.39
N LYS A 48 2.03 -8.96 -2.47
CA LYS A 48 2.19 -7.63 -3.08
C LYS A 48 0.86 -7.04 -3.52
N ALA A 49 0.02 -7.84 -4.19
CA ALA A 49 -1.29 -7.40 -4.63
C ALA A 49 -2.20 -7.01 -3.46
N ILE A 50 -2.20 -7.80 -2.39
CA ILE A 50 -2.96 -7.50 -1.17
C ILE A 50 -2.49 -6.19 -0.55
N CYS A 51 -1.18 -6.02 -0.40
CA CYS A 51 -0.60 -4.82 0.20
C CYS A 51 -0.91 -3.57 -0.64
N ASP A 52 -0.88 -3.68 -1.96
CA ASP A 52 -1.22 -2.57 -2.85
C ASP A 52 -2.69 -2.16 -2.72
N ILE A 53 -3.61 -3.12 -2.66
CA ILE A 53 -5.04 -2.83 -2.54
C ILE A 53 -5.39 -2.28 -1.16
N LEU A 54 -4.84 -2.87 -0.11
CA LEU A 54 -5.12 -2.47 1.27
C LEU A 54 -4.28 -1.29 1.75
N HIS A 55 -3.30 -0.87 0.97
CA HIS A 55 -2.34 0.17 1.37
C HIS A 55 -1.69 -0.14 2.72
N ILE A 56 -1.14 -1.32 2.84
CA ILE A 56 -0.46 -1.79 4.04
C ILE A 56 0.99 -2.17 3.76
N SER A 57 1.79 -2.13 4.82
CA SER A 57 3.20 -2.52 4.75
C SER A 57 3.35 -4.02 4.53
N GLN A 58 4.10 -4.40 3.51
CA GLN A 58 4.44 -5.80 3.24
C GLN A 58 5.24 -6.42 4.40
N THR A 59 6.19 -5.67 4.96
CA THR A 59 6.97 -6.11 6.11
C THR A 59 6.06 -6.38 7.31
N TRP A 60 5.12 -5.49 7.60
CA TRP A 60 4.19 -5.71 8.69
C TRP A 60 3.31 -6.95 8.46
N LEU A 61 2.78 -7.12 7.26
CA LEU A 61 1.94 -8.28 6.94
C LEU A 61 2.70 -9.59 7.11
N MET A 62 3.93 -9.65 6.61
CA MET A 62 4.75 -10.86 6.62
C MET A 62 5.38 -11.18 7.97
N THR A 63 5.83 -10.17 8.70
CA THR A 63 6.63 -10.37 9.91
C THR A 63 6.00 -9.83 11.18
N GLY A 64 5.04 -8.93 11.08
CA GLY A 64 4.46 -8.21 12.22
C GLY A 64 5.29 -7.02 12.69
N ASN A 65 6.43 -6.76 12.06
CA ASN A 65 7.30 -5.65 12.42
C ASN A 65 6.86 -4.35 11.74
N GLY A 66 7.00 -3.23 12.43
CA GLY A 66 6.64 -1.92 11.92
C GLY A 66 5.15 -1.63 12.03
N ASN A 67 4.69 -0.63 11.30
CA ASN A 67 3.30 -0.21 11.29
C ASN A 67 2.54 -0.86 10.14
N MET A 68 1.27 -1.16 10.37
CA MET A 68 0.37 -1.68 9.33
C MET A 68 0.24 -0.70 8.18
N ASP A 69 -0.01 0.56 8.48
CA ASP A 69 -0.13 1.58 7.47
C ASP A 69 1.22 1.79 6.79
N ILE A 70 1.21 1.80 5.48
CA ILE A 70 2.32 2.41 4.79
C ILE A 70 2.28 3.86 5.25
N ASP A 71 3.22 4.25 6.12
CA ASP A 71 3.53 5.64 6.27
C ASP A 71 3.66 6.17 4.85
N PHE A 72 2.76 7.04 4.48
CA PHE A 72 2.82 7.78 3.22
C PHE A 72 4.28 8.15 3.12
N ASP A 73 5.00 7.34 2.40
CA ASP A 73 6.40 7.10 2.61
C ASP A 73 7.08 8.46 2.60
N LEU A 74 7.42 8.97 3.79
CA LEU A 74 8.13 10.24 3.92
C LEU A 74 9.32 10.24 2.97
N GLU A 75 9.93 9.06 2.76
CA GLU A 75 11.02 8.89 1.83
C GLU A 75 10.57 9.04 0.38
N LYS A 76 9.45 8.44 -0.02
CA LYS A 76 8.89 8.61 -1.37
C LYS A 76 8.41 10.05 -1.60
N SER A 77 7.77 10.65 -0.60
CA SER A 77 7.36 12.04 -0.66
C SER A 77 8.56 12.97 -0.77
N ALA A 78 9.62 12.70 -0.02
CA ALA A 78 10.86 13.47 -0.09
C ALA A 78 11.53 13.33 -1.45
N ARG A 79 11.56 12.13 -2.03
CA ARG A 79 12.08 11.88 -3.38
C ARG A 79 11.28 12.61 -4.44
N LEU A 80 9.96 12.56 -4.33
CA LEU A 80 9.08 13.26 -5.26
C LEU A 80 9.27 14.77 -5.19
N LEU A 81 9.32 15.33 -3.98
CA LEU A 81 9.58 16.74 -3.77
C LEU A 81 10.95 17.16 -4.31
N SER A 82 11.98 16.35 -4.10
CA SER A 82 13.32 16.61 -4.65
C SER A 82 13.31 16.59 -6.16
N TYR A 83 12.60 15.65 -6.77
CA TYR A 83 12.46 15.56 -8.22
C TYR A 83 11.77 16.80 -8.78
N ILE A 84 10.66 17.21 -8.17
CA ILE A 84 9.91 18.41 -8.58
C ILE A 84 10.80 19.66 -8.43
N TYR A 85 11.54 19.78 -7.32
CA TYR A 85 12.45 20.89 -7.10
C TYR A 85 13.54 20.97 -8.17
N ASN A 86 14.19 19.85 -8.45
CA ASN A 86 15.25 19.77 -9.47
C ASN A 86 14.74 20.07 -10.87
N ALA A 87 13.53 19.64 -11.20
CA ALA A 87 12.89 19.97 -12.49
C ALA A 87 12.50 21.46 -12.55
N ALA A 88 12.03 22.02 -11.43
CA ALA A 88 11.53 23.39 -11.37
C ALA A 88 12.65 24.45 -11.35
N LYS A 89 13.85 24.12 -10.85
CA LYS A 89 14.94 25.11 -10.71
C LYS A 89 15.40 25.69 -12.05
N ASP A 90 15.19 25.00 -13.17
CA ASP A 90 15.55 25.46 -14.51
C ASP A 90 14.39 26.20 -15.19
N LEU A 91 13.25 26.37 -14.51
CA LEU A 91 12.09 27.06 -15.01
C LEU A 91 12.18 28.55 -14.75
N THR A 92 11.38 29.33 -15.49
CA THR A 92 11.23 30.75 -15.20
C THR A 92 10.49 30.95 -13.86
N VAL A 93 10.57 32.16 -13.31
CA VAL A 93 9.87 32.49 -12.05
C VAL A 93 8.37 32.24 -12.17
N GLU A 94 7.76 32.59 -13.30
CA GLU A 94 6.33 32.38 -13.56
C GLU A 94 5.99 30.88 -13.59
N GLU A 95 6.82 30.08 -14.23
CA GLU A 95 6.63 28.61 -14.29
C GLU A 95 6.80 27.96 -12.92
N GLN A 96 7.76 28.44 -12.12
CA GLN A 96 7.95 27.96 -10.75
C GLN A 96 6.75 28.30 -9.86
N ASP A 97 6.21 29.51 -9.98
CA ASP A 97 5.04 29.94 -9.23
C ASP A 97 3.81 29.10 -9.60
N TYR A 98 3.64 28.79 -10.87
CA TYR A 98 2.57 27.93 -11.34
C TYR A 98 2.65 26.53 -10.71
N ILE A 99 3.84 25.94 -10.64
CA ILE A 99 4.06 24.63 -10.02
C ILE A 99 3.77 24.68 -8.52
N LEU A 100 4.21 25.74 -7.84
CA LEU A 100 3.94 25.91 -6.41
C LEU A 100 2.45 26.06 -6.13
N ASP A 101 1.70 26.76 -6.97
CA ASP A 101 0.26 26.89 -6.86
C ASP A 101 -0.47 25.55 -7.02
N LEU A 102 0.06 24.63 -7.84
CA LEU A 102 -0.48 23.29 -8.00
C LEU A 102 -0.22 22.39 -6.78
N ILE A 103 0.85 22.65 -6.04
CA ILE A 103 1.24 21.86 -4.86
C ILE A 103 0.50 22.37 -3.60
N TYR A 104 0.24 23.64 -3.51
CA TYR A 104 -0.50 24.26 -2.44
C TYR A 104 -1.99 24.43 -2.80
#